data_81324340ac4f497615eb9ceb8be28a38
#
_entry.id   81324340ac4f497615eb9ceb8be28a38
#
_cell.length_a   1.000
_cell.length_b   1.000
_cell.length_c   1.000
_cell.angle_alpha   90.00
_cell.angle_beta   90.00
_cell.angle_gamma   90.00
#
_symmetry.space_group_name_H-M   'P 1'
#
loop_
_entity.id
_entity.type
_entity.pdbx_description
1 polymer ?
#
loop_
_entity_poly.entity_id
_entity_poly.type
_entity_poly.pdbx_seq_one_letter_code
_entity_poly.pdbx_strand_id
1 'polypeptide(L)'
;RSFALVAMGIGITEELVFRGFIQGQVSKLHPGFAIVFAAFAHTTYKVFLFLSPAAQQHHSILLFYTWTFGAFLLIGLLKYYSKSIVPAIIVHAIFDLLVYAENLQAPWWVW
;
A
#
# COMPACT_ATOMS: atom_id res chain seq x y z
N ARG A 1 15.58 10.42 -8.05
CA ARG A 1 16.55 9.35 -7.81
C ARG A 1 15.99 8.00 -8.23
N SER A 2 16.89 7.10 -8.62
CA SER A 2 16.48 5.78 -9.06
C SER A 2 15.71 5.02 -7.97
N PHE A 3 16.10 5.23 -6.71
CA PHE A 3 15.44 4.58 -5.57
C PHE A 3 13.97 4.99 -5.49
N ALA A 4 13.70 6.29 -5.62
CA ALA A 4 12.33 6.78 -5.58
C ALA A 4 11.51 6.28 -6.76
N LEU A 5 12.13 6.19 -7.93
CA LEU A 5 11.45 5.67 -9.12
C LEU A 5 11.08 4.19 -8.95
N VAL A 6 11.97 3.40 -8.37
CA VAL A 6 11.67 2.00 -8.07
C VAL A 6 10.51 1.90 -7.08
N ALA A 7 10.52 2.74 -6.04
CA ALA A 7 9.45 2.77 -5.05
C ALA A 7 8.10 3.10 -5.69
N MET A 8 8.09 4.08 -6.59
CA MET A 8 6.88 4.42 -7.32
C MET A 8 6.36 3.25 -8.14
N GLY A 9 7.27 2.54 -8.83
CA GLY A 9 6.91 1.36 -9.59
C GLY A 9 6.30 0.27 -8.73
N ILE A 10 6.88 0.05 -7.55
CA ILE A 10 6.33 -0.92 -6.59
C ILE A 10 4.94 -0.48 -6.14
N GLY A 11 4.76 0.79 -5.80
CA GLY A 11 3.46 1.32 -5.39
C GLY A 11 2.41 1.15 -6.47
N ILE A 12 2.76 1.42 -7.72
CA ILE A 12 1.84 1.23 -8.85
C ILE A 12 1.45 -0.25 -8.96
N THR A 13 2.42 -1.15 -8.89
CA THR A 13 2.17 -2.59 -8.97
C THR A 13 1.27 -3.05 -7.82
N GLU A 14 1.53 -2.57 -6.61
CA GLU A 14 0.72 -2.93 -5.45
C GLU A 14 -0.73 -2.46 -5.62
N GLU A 15 -0.94 -1.26 -6.15
CA GLU A 15 -2.29 -0.79 -6.38
C GLU A 15 -3.01 -1.61 -7.44
N LEU A 16 -2.31 -2.00 -8.50
CA LEU A 16 -2.91 -2.86 -9.51
C LEU A 16 -3.33 -4.19 -8.91
N VAL A 17 -2.53 -4.77 -8.03
CA VAL A 17 -2.84 -6.05 -7.39
C VAL A 17 -3.96 -5.89 -6.36
N PHE A 18 -3.79 -4.99 -5.39
CA PHE A 18 -4.70 -4.94 -4.24
C PHE A 18 -5.98 -4.17 -4.53
N ARG A 19 -5.93 -3.05 -5.24
CA ARG A 19 -7.13 -2.27 -5.56
C ARG A 19 -7.71 -2.66 -6.91
N GLY A 20 -6.87 -2.96 -7.88
CA GLY A 20 -7.35 -3.38 -9.17
C GLY A 20 -7.91 -4.78 -9.16
N PHE A 21 -7.09 -5.76 -8.77
CA PHE A 21 -7.50 -7.15 -8.85
C PHE A 21 -8.27 -7.62 -7.62
N ILE A 22 -7.67 -7.55 -6.43
CA ILE A 22 -8.28 -8.11 -5.22
C ILE A 22 -9.56 -7.37 -4.86
N GLN A 23 -9.49 -6.05 -4.70
CA GLN A 23 -10.68 -5.28 -4.38
C GLN A 23 -11.72 -5.39 -5.48
N GLY A 24 -11.29 -5.39 -6.74
CA GLY A 24 -12.19 -5.52 -7.87
C GLY A 24 -12.95 -6.84 -7.87
N GLN A 25 -12.26 -7.96 -7.59
CA GLN A 25 -12.93 -9.26 -7.57
C GLN A 25 -13.86 -9.40 -6.37
N VAL A 26 -13.41 -9.01 -5.19
CA VAL A 26 -14.21 -9.13 -3.97
C VAL A 26 -15.40 -8.18 -3.99
N SER A 27 -15.30 -7.03 -4.65
CA SER A 27 -16.41 -6.08 -4.71
C SER A 27 -17.60 -6.61 -5.51
N LYS A 28 -17.40 -7.66 -6.29
CA LYS A 28 -18.52 -8.35 -6.94
C LYS A 28 -19.45 -9.00 -5.92
N LEU A 29 -18.93 -9.32 -4.74
CA LEU A 29 -19.74 -9.85 -3.65
C LEU A 29 -20.27 -8.74 -2.76
N HIS A 30 -19.40 -7.83 -2.32
CA HIS A 30 -19.79 -6.71 -1.47
C HIS A 30 -18.70 -5.63 -1.51
N PRO A 31 -19.04 -4.41 -1.98
CA PRO A 31 -18.02 -3.36 -2.14
C PRO A 31 -17.35 -2.94 -0.82
N GLY A 32 -18.11 -2.82 0.26
CA GLY A 32 -17.55 -2.42 1.55
C GLY A 32 -16.60 -3.47 2.10
N PHE A 33 -16.97 -4.74 2.02
CA PHE A 33 -16.10 -5.82 2.44
C PHE A 33 -14.84 -5.85 1.59
N ALA A 34 -14.97 -5.58 0.30
CA ALA A 34 -13.82 -5.58 -0.60
C ALA A 34 -12.77 -4.56 -0.19
N ILE A 35 -13.21 -3.35 0.21
CA ILE A 35 -12.30 -2.30 0.67
C ILE A 35 -11.53 -2.77 1.90
N VAL A 36 -12.24 -3.32 2.89
CA VAL A 36 -11.63 -3.79 4.13
C VAL A 36 -10.70 -4.97 3.87
N PHE A 37 -11.15 -5.92 3.06
CA PHE A 37 -10.35 -7.11 2.75
C PHE A 37 -9.06 -6.75 2.02
N ALA A 38 -9.14 -5.89 1.01
CA ALA A 38 -7.94 -5.49 0.26
C ALA A 38 -6.98 -4.71 1.15
N ALA A 39 -7.49 -3.83 2.00
CA ALA A 39 -6.65 -3.09 2.95
C ALA A 39 -5.98 -4.04 3.94
N PHE A 40 -6.72 -5.03 4.45
CA PHE A 40 -6.18 -6.02 5.37
C PHE A 40 -5.09 -6.85 4.70
N ALA A 41 -5.33 -7.33 3.49
CA ALA A 41 -4.36 -8.13 2.75
C ALA A 41 -3.09 -7.31 2.47
N HIS A 42 -3.26 -6.08 2.03
CA HIS A 42 -2.13 -5.21 1.70
C HIS A 42 -1.31 -4.87 2.95
N THR A 43 -2.00 -4.55 4.06
CA THR A 43 -1.33 -4.24 5.31
C THR A 43 -0.54 -5.45 5.82
N THR A 44 -1.15 -6.65 5.77
CA THR A 44 -0.48 -7.87 6.20
C THR A 44 0.77 -8.13 5.37
N TYR A 45 0.67 -7.95 4.06
CA TYR A 45 1.80 -8.08 3.16
C TYR A 45 2.94 -7.13 3.56
N LYS A 46 2.63 -5.86 3.80
CA LYS A 46 3.64 -4.87 4.21
C LYS A 46 4.26 -5.20 5.56
N VAL A 47 3.44 -5.62 6.52
CA VAL A 47 3.95 -5.98 7.85
C VAL A 47 4.92 -7.15 7.76
N PHE A 48 4.61 -8.17 6.96
CA PHE A 48 5.54 -9.27 6.77
C PHE A 48 6.87 -8.83 6.18
N LEU A 49 6.85 -7.89 5.23
CA LEU A 49 8.09 -7.35 4.69
C LEU A 49 8.90 -6.61 5.75
N PHE A 50 8.24 -5.82 6.59
CA PHE A 50 8.93 -5.06 7.63
C PHE A 50 9.38 -5.92 8.80
N LEU A 51 8.84 -7.12 8.96
CA LEU A 51 9.34 -8.08 9.95
C LEU A 51 10.58 -8.81 9.47
N SER A 52 10.90 -8.73 8.19
CA SER A 52 12.10 -9.35 7.63
C SER A 52 13.34 -8.75 8.29
N PRO A 53 14.35 -9.58 8.63
CA PRO A 53 15.60 -9.07 9.18
C PRO A 53 16.29 -8.03 8.29
N ALA A 54 16.08 -8.11 6.98
CA ALA A 54 16.69 -7.18 6.04
C ALA A 54 16.08 -5.78 6.09
N ALA A 55 14.90 -5.62 6.64
CA ALA A 55 14.21 -4.34 6.65
C ALA A 55 14.79 -3.34 7.65
N GLN A 56 15.41 -3.82 8.73
CA GLN A 56 16.06 -2.97 9.75
C GLN A 56 15.14 -1.90 10.32
N GLN A 57 13.86 -2.22 10.48
CA GLN A 57 12.89 -1.30 11.04
C GLN A 57 12.65 -1.62 12.51
N HIS A 58 12.52 -0.57 13.33
CA HIS A 58 12.36 -0.70 14.78
C HIS A 58 11.10 0.00 15.26
N HIS A 59 10.01 -0.16 14.54
CA HIS A 59 8.74 0.45 14.93
C HIS A 59 7.86 -0.56 15.66
N SER A 60 6.92 -0.03 16.48
CA SER A 60 5.89 -0.88 17.06
C SER A 60 5.05 -1.49 15.93
N ILE A 61 4.92 -2.82 15.96
CA ILE A 61 4.15 -3.53 14.94
C ILE A 61 2.69 -3.09 14.98
N LEU A 62 2.14 -2.93 16.18
CA LEU A 62 0.74 -2.53 16.33
C LEU A 62 0.51 -1.14 15.74
N LEU A 63 1.41 -0.20 16.06
CA LEU A 63 1.29 1.16 15.54
C LEU A 63 1.43 1.18 14.03
N PHE A 64 2.42 0.48 13.51
CA PHE A 64 2.65 0.39 12.07
C PHE A 64 1.44 -0.21 11.36
N TYR A 65 0.90 -1.32 11.89
CA TYR A 65 -0.26 -1.97 11.31
C TYR A 65 -1.46 -1.03 11.27
N THR A 66 -1.73 -0.35 12.38
CA THR A 66 -2.88 0.55 12.49
C THR A 66 -2.79 1.69 11.48
N TRP A 67 -1.65 2.34 11.40
CA TRP A 67 -1.46 3.46 10.46
C TRP A 67 -1.58 2.99 9.01
N THR A 68 -0.91 1.89 8.69
CA THR A 68 -0.90 1.36 7.33
C THR A 68 -2.28 0.90 6.91
N PHE A 69 -2.99 0.20 7.80
CA PHE A 69 -4.33 -0.26 7.53
C PHE A 69 -5.28 0.92 7.27
N GLY A 70 -5.20 1.96 8.12
CA GLY A 70 -5.99 3.16 7.93
C GLY A 70 -5.71 3.84 6.60
N ALA A 71 -4.44 3.97 6.24
CA ALA A 71 -4.06 4.58 4.96
C ALA A 71 -4.60 3.76 3.79
N PHE A 72 -4.51 2.43 3.86
CA PHE A 72 -5.00 1.58 2.78
C PHE A 72 -6.53 1.55 2.71
N LEU A 73 -7.22 1.71 3.84
CA LEU A 73 -8.67 1.89 3.82
C LEU A 73 -9.04 3.15 3.05
N LEU A 74 -8.34 4.25 3.31
CA LEU A 74 -8.60 5.51 2.62
C LEU A 74 -8.35 5.40 1.12
N ILE A 75 -7.28 4.72 0.73
CA ILE A 75 -6.97 4.49 -0.68
C ILE A 75 -8.07 3.62 -1.33
N GLY A 76 -8.53 2.60 -0.62
CA GLY A 76 -9.63 1.76 -1.12
C GLY A 76 -10.92 2.54 -1.29
N LEU A 77 -11.24 3.42 -0.34
CA LEU A 77 -12.39 4.30 -0.45
C LEU A 77 -12.24 5.26 -1.63
N LEU A 78 -11.04 5.78 -1.83
CA LEU A 78 -10.78 6.67 -2.96
C LEU A 78 -11.05 5.97 -4.28
N LYS A 79 -10.59 4.73 -4.42
CA LYS A 79 -10.88 3.94 -5.61
C LYS A 79 -12.38 3.71 -5.78
N TYR A 80 -13.07 3.38 -4.68
CA TYR A 80 -14.49 3.08 -4.74
C TYR A 80 -15.30 4.30 -5.18
N TYR A 81 -15.05 5.46 -4.57
CA TYR A 81 -15.84 6.66 -4.87
C TYR A 81 -15.45 7.29 -6.19
N SER A 82 -14.19 7.22 -6.60
CA SER A 82 -13.77 7.76 -7.89
C SER A 82 -14.13 6.84 -9.04
N LYS A 83 -14.42 5.58 -8.75
CA LYS A 83 -14.70 4.54 -9.76
C LYS A 83 -13.53 4.33 -10.71
N SER A 84 -12.32 4.62 -10.23
CA SER A 84 -11.10 4.49 -11.02
C SER A 84 -9.95 4.14 -10.11
N ILE A 85 -9.01 3.34 -10.62
CA ILE A 85 -7.79 3.02 -9.88
C ILE A 85 -6.76 4.14 -9.97
N VAL A 86 -6.92 5.07 -10.92
CA VAL A 86 -5.91 6.10 -11.17
C VAL A 86 -5.63 6.99 -9.96
N PRO A 87 -6.65 7.53 -9.25
CA PRO A 87 -6.35 8.33 -8.06
C PRO A 87 -5.59 7.55 -6.98
N ALA A 88 -5.93 6.27 -6.80
CA ALA A 88 -5.24 5.42 -5.83
C ALA A 88 -3.77 5.25 -6.21
N ILE A 89 -3.49 5.01 -7.49
CA ILE A 89 -2.12 4.88 -7.99
C ILE A 89 -1.35 6.18 -7.75
N ILE A 90 -1.95 7.33 -8.07
CA ILE A 90 -1.29 8.61 -7.92
C ILE A 90 -0.96 8.89 -6.45
N VAL A 91 -1.92 8.69 -5.56
CA VAL A 91 -1.73 8.94 -4.12
C VAL A 91 -0.64 8.04 -3.56
N HIS A 92 -0.66 6.75 -3.91
CA HIS A 92 0.33 5.80 -3.42
C HIS A 92 1.72 6.13 -3.97
N ALA A 93 1.82 6.48 -5.25
CA ALA A 93 3.10 6.83 -5.86
C ALA A 93 3.70 8.08 -5.21
N ILE A 94 2.88 9.09 -4.93
CA ILE A 94 3.34 10.30 -4.26
C ILE A 94 3.80 9.97 -2.83
N PHE A 95 3.05 9.14 -2.12
CA PHE A 95 3.42 8.74 -0.77
C PHE A 95 4.79 8.05 -0.77
N ASP A 96 4.98 7.09 -1.67
CA ASP A 96 6.25 6.37 -1.76
C ASP A 96 7.40 7.30 -2.12
N LEU A 97 7.16 8.23 -3.04
CA LEU A 97 8.17 9.20 -3.43
C LEU A 97 8.64 10.02 -2.23
N LEU A 98 7.69 10.52 -1.43
CA LEU A 98 8.01 11.34 -0.26
C LEU A 98 8.74 10.53 0.81
N VAL A 99 8.29 9.30 1.07
CA VAL A 99 8.91 8.44 2.09
C VAL A 99 10.34 8.09 1.69
N TYR A 100 10.56 7.77 0.42
CA TYR A 100 11.91 7.43 -0.04
C TYR A 100 12.83 8.63 -0.10
N ALA A 101 12.29 9.84 -0.27
CA ALA A 101 13.11 11.03 -0.23
C ALA A 101 13.72 11.24 1.16
N GLU A 102 13.04 10.78 2.21
CA GLU A 102 13.47 10.99 3.58
C GLU A 102 14.10 9.75 4.22
N ASN A 103 13.74 8.56 3.77
CA ASN A 103 14.17 7.32 4.39
C ASN A 103 14.84 6.42 3.36
N LEU A 104 16.13 6.67 3.13
CA LEU A 104 16.90 5.94 2.12
C LEU A 104 17.46 4.62 2.63
N GLN A 105 17.26 4.30 3.90
CA GLN A 105 17.88 3.11 4.50
C GLN A 105 17.05 1.84 4.35
N ALA A 106 15.76 1.97 4.07
CA ALA A 106 14.93 0.79 3.87
C ALA A 106 15.24 0.15 2.51
N PRO A 107 15.26 -1.20 2.45
CA PRO A 107 15.48 -1.87 1.17
C PRO A 107 14.40 -1.53 0.16
N TRP A 108 14.77 -1.48 -1.11
CA TRP A 108 13.84 -1.09 -2.17
C TRP A 108 12.63 -2.02 -2.26
N TRP A 109 12.77 -3.27 -1.90
CA TRP A 109 11.68 -4.24 -2.01
C TRP A 109 10.68 -4.14 -0.87
N VAL A 110 10.95 -3.34 0.13
CA VAL A 110 10.04 -3.18 1.28
C VAL A 110 8.90 -2.23 0.95
N TRP A 111 9.14 -1.27 0.10
CA TRP A 111 8.18 -0.21 -0.19
C TRP A 111 7.26 -0.60 -1.34
#